data_9b5ad3d35a6f353b89fd14396ae007b8
#
_entry.id   9b5ad3d35a6f353b89fd14396ae007b8
#
_cell.length_a   1.000
_cell.length_b   1.000
_cell.length_c   1.000
_cell.angle_alpha   90.00
_cell.angle_beta   90.00
_cell.angle_gamma   90.00
#
_symmetry.space_group_name_H-M   'P 1'
#
loop_
_entity.id
_entity.type
_entity.pdbx_description
1 polymer ?
#
loop_
_entity_poly.entity_id
_entity_poly.type
_entity_poly.pdbx_seq_one_letter_code
_entity_poly.pdbx_strand_id
1 'polypeptide(L)'
;MSLLNQARIFANKFLAPAGLAIDRVEKSNPWGSELVTQQIGRFSIQMPRTSPVATVHARNPEYMQQLTTFATLLKKKYPNLSAIDIGANVGDTACVIKTAADIPLMCIEGDDYTFELLQQNMKQFQNVTAHKLFLGEKTSTMAATFEKAGWNATIKPGQSPEAKTIKITSLDDFLAGQPAPPACKLMKVDAEGFDCSIIRGASAFLQRARPALTFEYNRDNMEAIGEKGIETLAMLCNWGYSQVAFHDCHGRFFTSAGSTDDLIARDVLDYADGRDGLIYYFDLTMFHKDDADVALEFIKMERERRSHGRIN
;
A
#
# COMPACT_ATOMS: atom_id res chain seq x y z
N MET A 1 -35.49 -15.28 3.44
CA MET A 1 -34.12 -15.67 2.99
C MET A 1 -34.22 -16.00 1.50
N SER A 2 -33.35 -15.40 0.65
CA SER A 2 -33.42 -15.66 -0.80
C SER A 2 -32.98 -17.11 -1.12
N LEU A 3 -33.50 -17.69 -2.19
CA LEU A 3 -33.12 -19.03 -2.69
C LEU A 3 -31.60 -19.19 -2.84
N LEU A 4 -30.92 -18.14 -3.28
CA LEU A 4 -29.47 -18.09 -3.42
C LEU A 4 -28.74 -18.21 -2.06
N ASN A 5 -29.30 -17.63 -1.01
CA ASN A 5 -28.70 -17.71 0.32
C ASN A 5 -28.87 -19.12 0.92
N GLN A 6 -29.99 -19.79 0.64
CA GLN A 6 -30.20 -21.17 1.04
C GLN A 6 -29.27 -22.13 0.29
N ALA A 7 -29.10 -21.92 -1.03
CA ALA A 7 -28.16 -22.70 -1.83
C ALA A 7 -26.71 -22.55 -1.36
N ARG A 8 -26.29 -21.33 -1.00
CA ARG A 8 -24.97 -21.06 -0.44
C ARG A 8 -24.73 -21.78 0.89
N ILE A 9 -25.69 -21.68 1.82
CA ILE A 9 -25.60 -22.34 3.12
C ILE A 9 -25.51 -23.86 2.94
N PHE A 10 -26.29 -24.39 2.00
CA PHE A 10 -26.25 -25.83 1.68
C PHE A 10 -24.90 -26.24 1.09
N ALA A 11 -24.40 -25.51 0.08
CA ALA A 11 -23.10 -25.80 -0.53
C ALA A 11 -21.95 -25.73 0.50
N ASN A 12 -21.97 -24.75 1.40
CA ASN A 12 -20.94 -24.59 2.42
C ASN A 12 -20.88 -25.73 3.45
N LYS A 13 -21.99 -26.46 3.67
CA LYS A 13 -21.97 -27.67 4.51
C LYS A 13 -21.09 -28.79 3.92
N PHE A 14 -20.99 -28.87 2.58
CA PHE A 14 -20.16 -29.85 1.88
C PHE A 14 -18.73 -29.36 1.63
N LEU A 15 -18.51 -28.05 1.58
CA LEU A 15 -17.21 -27.47 1.33
C LEU A 15 -16.38 -27.23 2.60
N ALA A 16 -17.06 -27.01 3.73
CA ALA A 16 -16.40 -26.74 5.00
C ALA A 16 -15.40 -27.83 5.47
N PRO A 17 -15.68 -29.14 5.30
CA PRO A 17 -14.70 -30.17 5.65
C PRO A 17 -13.41 -30.13 4.82
N ALA A 18 -13.46 -29.53 3.61
CA ALA A 18 -12.33 -29.36 2.73
C ALA A 18 -11.61 -27.98 2.93
N GLY A 19 -12.05 -27.21 3.95
CA GLY A 19 -11.52 -25.85 4.17
C GLY A 19 -11.98 -24.83 3.13
N LEU A 20 -13.01 -25.16 2.34
CA LEU A 20 -13.55 -24.28 1.29
C LEU A 20 -14.89 -23.69 1.72
N ALA A 21 -15.17 -22.47 1.29
CA ALA A 21 -16.45 -21.82 1.47
C ALA A 21 -16.82 -20.96 0.26
N ILE A 22 -18.09 -20.98 -0.14
CA ILE A 22 -18.66 -20.02 -1.09
C ILE A 22 -19.13 -18.83 -0.26
N ASP A 23 -18.53 -17.68 -0.47
CA ASP A 23 -19.02 -16.43 0.10
C ASP A 23 -19.68 -15.59 -0.99
N ARG A 24 -20.68 -14.81 -0.59
CA ARG A 24 -21.33 -13.88 -1.50
C ARG A 24 -20.44 -12.65 -1.59
N VAL A 25 -19.75 -12.48 -2.71
CA VAL A 25 -19.20 -11.19 -3.06
C VAL A 25 -20.39 -10.28 -3.38
N GLU A 26 -20.85 -9.53 -2.42
CA GLU A 26 -21.81 -8.47 -2.71
C GLU A 26 -21.10 -7.47 -3.60
N LYS A 27 -21.60 -7.29 -4.83
CA LYS A 27 -21.33 -6.10 -5.65
C LYS A 27 -22.05 -4.91 -4.99
N SER A 28 -21.85 -4.71 -3.70
CA SER A 28 -22.41 -3.58 -2.99
C SER A 28 -21.44 -2.42 -3.14
N ASN A 29 -21.99 -1.27 -3.50
CA ASN A 29 -21.30 0.00 -3.38
C ASN A 29 -20.75 0.09 -1.94
N PRO A 30 -19.43 0.00 -1.69
CA PRO A 30 -18.88 0.04 -0.33
C PRO A 30 -19.20 1.37 0.37
N TRP A 31 -19.48 2.38 -0.43
CA TRP A 31 -19.86 3.73 -0.07
C TRP A 31 -21.32 3.79 0.39
N GLY A 32 -21.58 3.52 1.65
CA GLY A 32 -22.91 3.47 2.24
C GLY A 32 -23.23 2.12 2.90
N SER A 33 -22.28 1.21 2.96
CA SER A 33 -22.42 0.01 3.79
C SER A 33 -22.28 0.38 5.28
N GLU A 34 -22.90 -0.41 6.13
CA GLU A 34 -22.74 -0.33 7.59
C GLU A 34 -21.24 -0.32 7.94
N LEU A 35 -20.85 0.57 8.85
CA LEU A 35 -19.50 0.58 9.39
C LEU A 35 -19.32 -0.55 10.41
N VAL A 36 -18.16 -1.19 10.34
CA VAL A 36 -17.73 -2.18 11.33
C VAL A 36 -16.44 -1.73 11.98
N THR A 37 -16.25 -2.15 13.23
CA THR A 37 -14.99 -1.93 13.93
C THR A 37 -14.09 -3.14 13.70
N GLN A 38 -12.88 -2.89 13.18
CA GLN A 38 -11.85 -3.90 12.95
C GLN A 38 -10.67 -3.65 13.87
N GLN A 39 -10.19 -4.73 14.51
CA GLN A 39 -8.96 -4.71 15.30
C GLN A 39 -7.76 -4.90 14.38
N ILE A 40 -6.77 -3.98 14.47
CA ILE A 40 -5.51 -4.05 13.75
C ILE A 40 -4.37 -3.84 14.75
N GLY A 41 -3.63 -4.90 15.05
CA GLY A 41 -2.69 -4.89 16.16
C GLY A 41 -3.41 -4.55 17.47
N ARG A 42 -2.94 -3.53 18.16
CA ARG A 42 -3.56 -3.04 19.42
C ARG A 42 -4.60 -1.93 19.23
N PHE A 43 -4.88 -1.54 18.00
CA PHE A 43 -5.79 -0.42 17.67
C PHE A 43 -7.07 -0.91 17.03
N SER A 44 -8.14 -0.14 17.19
CA SER A 44 -9.44 -0.39 16.55
C SER A 44 -9.75 0.75 15.60
N ILE A 45 -10.18 0.42 14.39
CA ILE A 45 -10.61 1.40 13.38
C ILE A 45 -11.98 1.04 12.82
N GLN A 46 -12.67 2.05 12.33
CA GLN A 46 -13.93 1.88 11.62
C GLN A 46 -13.69 1.81 10.12
N MET A 47 -14.38 0.89 9.47
CA MET A 47 -14.35 0.73 8.02
C MET A 47 -15.68 0.20 7.51
N PRO A 48 -15.98 0.36 6.21
CA PRO A 48 -17.16 -0.25 5.62
C PRO A 48 -17.12 -1.79 5.77
N ARG A 49 -18.25 -2.40 6.15
CA ARG A 49 -18.38 -3.87 6.28
C ARG A 49 -17.94 -4.60 5.02
N THR A 50 -18.13 -3.99 3.85
CA THR A 50 -17.77 -4.53 2.55
C THR A 50 -16.31 -4.28 2.17
N SER A 51 -15.54 -3.60 3.03
CA SER A 51 -14.10 -3.42 2.83
C SER A 51 -13.38 -4.77 2.90
N PRO A 52 -12.61 -5.17 1.87
CA PRO A 52 -11.77 -6.35 1.92
C PRO A 52 -10.71 -6.29 3.02
N VAL A 53 -10.28 -5.10 3.44
CA VAL A 53 -9.34 -4.92 4.56
C VAL A 53 -9.84 -5.68 5.80
N ALA A 54 -11.14 -5.57 6.13
CA ALA A 54 -11.73 -6.32 7.25
C ALA A 54 -11.59 -7.83 7.07
N THR A 55 -11.83 -8.32 5.83
CA THR A 55 -11.74 -9.75 5.52
C THR A 55 -10.28 -10.24 5.48
N VAL A 56 -9.39 -9.44 4.90
CA VAL A 56 -7.98 -9.79 4.76
C VAL A 56 -7.32 -9.89 6.14
N HIS A 57 -7.48 -8.90 7.00
CA HIS A 57 -6.93 -8.94 8.36
C HIS A 57 -7.49 -10.09 9.20
N ALA A 58 -8.78 -10.42 9.02
CA ALA A 58 -9.40 -11.53 9.75
C ALA A 58 -8.93 -12.92 9.27
N ARG A 59 -8.63 -13.06 7.97
CA ARG A 59 -8.23 -14.35 7.35
C ARG A 59 -6.72 -14.56 7.28
N ASN A 60 -5.96 -13.49 7.28
CA ASN A 60 -4.51 -13.52 7.19
C ASN A 60 -3.87 -12.69 8.32
N PRO A 61 -3.61 -13.30 9.48
CA PRO A 61 -2.96 -12.62 10.61
C PRO A 61 -1.55 -12.10 10.28
N GLU A 62 -0.93 -12.62 9.23
CA GLU A 62 0.40 -12.18 8.76
C GLU A 62 0.33 -11.07 7.72
N TYR A 63 -0.88 -10.62 7.37
CA TYR A 63 -1.04 -9.52 6.42
C TYR A 63 -0.30 -8.27 6.90
N MET A 64 0.50 -7.68 6.02
CA MET A 64 1.39 -6.54 6.29
C MET A 64 2.49 -6.78 7.36
N GLN A 65 2.85 -8.03 7.66
CA GLN A 65 3.98 -8.31 8.55
C GLN A 65 5.30 -7.77 8.03
N GLN A 66 5.49 -7.70 6.71
CA GLN A 66 6.64 -7.04 6.09
C GLN A 66 6.72 -5.56 6.54
N LEU A 67 5.61 -4.84 6.62
CA LEU A 67 5.58 -3.45 7.08
C LEU A 67 5.90 -3.34 8.58
N THR A 68 5.45 -4.29 9.39
CA THR A 68 5.80 -4.39 10.81
C THR A 68 7.30 -4.58 11.01
N THR A 69 7.91 -5.54 10.29
CA THR A 69 9.36 -5.79 10.31
C THR A 69 10.11 -4.54 9.88
N PHE A 70 9.69 -3.94 8.80
CA PHE A 70 10.26 -2.74 8.20
C PHE A 70 10.29 -1.56 9.19
N ALA A 71 9.12 -1.22 9.78
CA ALA A 71 9.02 -0.14 10.75
C ALA A 71 9.86 -0.41 12.02
N THR A 72 9.89 -1.66 12.49
CA THR A 72 10.66 -2.05 13.67
C THR A 72 12.16 -1.88 13.46
N LEU A 73 12.70 -2.35 12.34
CA LEU A 73 14.13 -2.24 12.01
C LEU A 73 14.55 -0.78 11.83
N LEU A 74 13.75 0.01 11.12
CA LEU A 74 14.03 1.44 10.95
C LEU A 74 13.98 2.18 12.28
N LYS A 75 13.02 1.87 13.17
CA LYS A 75 12.94 2.47 14.50
C LYS A 75 14.16 2.16 15.35
N LYS A 76 14.70 0.95 15.23
CA LYS A 76 15.94 0.54 15.92
C LYS A 76 17.15 1.36 15.47
N LYS A 77 17.28 1.59 14.16
CA LYS A 77 18.38 2.38 13.59
C LYS A 77 18.20 3.88 13.80
N TYR A 78 16.99 4.38 13.68
CA TYR A 78 16.63 5.80 13.74
C TYR A 78 15.60 6.06 14.84
N PRO A 79 16.02 6.26 16.09
CA PRO A 79 15.09 6.41 17.22
C PRO A 79 14.06 7.54 17.06
N ASN A 80 14.42 8.61 16.33
CA ASN A 80 13.60 9.79 16.12
C ASN A 80 13.02 9.89 14.69
N LEU A 81 12.87 8.73 14.01
CA LEU A 81 12.30 8.76 12.66
C LEU A 81 10.82 9.18 12.66
N SER A 82 10.37 9.66 11.49
CA SER A 82 8.97 9.77 11.12
C SER A 82 8.68 8.94 9.87
N ALA A 83 7.41 8.78 9.55
CA ALA A 83 6.95 8.09 8.35
C ALA A 83 5.92 8.89 7.56
N ILE A 84 5.80 8.58 6.28
CA ILE A 84 4.74 9.04 5.39
C ILE A 84 4.03 7.81 4.80
N ASP A 85 2.69 7.80 4.89
CA ASP A 85 1.81 6.78 4.32
C ASP A 85 0.90 7.44 3.28
N ILE A 86 1.15 7.16 2.01
CA ILE A 86 0.42 7.69 0.86
C ILE A 86 -0.54 6.62 0.35
N GLY A 87 -1.80 7.00 0.13
CA GLY A 87 -2.89 6.04 -0.06
C GLY A 87 -3.22 5.37 1.28
N ALA A 88 -3.33 6.18 2.33
CA ALA A 88 -3.52 5.66 3.69
C ALA A 88 -4.89 5.03 3.92
N ASN A 89 -5.78 5.08 2.94
CA ASN A 89 -7.13 4.50 2.99
C ASN A 89 -7.84 4.87 4.30
N VAL A 90 -8.39 3.91 5.02
CA VAL A 90 -9.04 4.11 6.31
C VAL A 90 -8.05 4.12 7.50
N GLY A 91 -6.75 3.96 7.26
CA GLY A 91 -5.68 4.02 8.27
C GLY A 91 -5.28 2.66 8.85
N ASP A 92 -5.54 1.57 8.15
CA ASP A 92 -5.10 0.23 8.56
C ASP A 92 -3.58 0.11 8.56
N THR A 93 -2.90 0.57 7.50
CA THR A 93 -1.44 0.63 7.44
C THR A 93 -0.85 1.53 8.52
N ALA A 94 -1.49 2.65 8.81
CA ALA A 94 -1.10 3.51 9.93
C ALA A 94 -1.14 2.75 11.28
N CYS A 95 -2.18 1.94 11.53
CA CYS A 95 -2.26 1.11 12.72
C CYS A 95 -1.17 0.03 12.77
N VAL A 96 -0.82 -0.58 11.65
CA VAL A 96 0.31 -1.54 11.56
C VAL A 96 1.62 -0.86 11.93
N ILE A 97 1.94 0.29 11.32
CA ILE A 97 3.15 1.06 11.60
C ILE A 97 3.18 1.47 13.08
N LYS A 98 2.08 2.01 13.61
CA LYS A 98 1.96 2.45 15.00
C LYS A 98 2.04 1.30 16.01
N THR A 99 1.65 0.10 15.62
CA THR A 99 1.82 -1.11 16.46
C THR A 99 3.29 -1.50 16.54
N ALA A 100 4.01 -1.45 15.43
CA ALA A 100 5.43 -1.78 15.35
C ALA A 100 6.33 -0.69 15.98
N ALA A 101 6.00 0.57 15.72
CA ALA A 101 6.79 1.72 16.14
C ALA A 101 5.90 2.94 16.43
N ASP A 102 5.91 3.44 17.65
CA ASP A 102 5.19 4.69 17.98
C ASP A 102 6.02 5.90 17.50
N ILE A 103 5.80 6.27 16.24
CA ILE A 103 6.52 7.32 15.53
C ILE A 103 5.54 8.37 14.98
N PRO A 104 5.97 9.62 14.76
CA PRO A 104 5.20 10.58 13.97
C PRO A 104 4.90 10.05 12.60
N LEU A 105 3.64 10.17 12.16
CA LEU A 105 3.17 9.65 10.88
C LEU A 105 2.31 10.68 10.17
N MET A 106 2.60 10.89 8.89
CA MET A 106 1.79 11.70 7.99
C MET A 106 1.02 10.74 7.05
N CYS A 107 -0.30 10.77 7.13
CA CYS A 107 -1.19 10.00 6.26
C CYS A 107 -1.76 10.90 5.17
N ILE A 108 -1.75 10.44 3.93
CA ILE A 108 -2.29 11.16 2.77
C ILE A 108 -3.30 10.26 2.06
N GLU A 109 -4.51 10.80 1.87
CA GLU A 109 -5.62 10.13 1.18
C GLU A 109 -6.40 11.13 0.33
N GLY A 110 -6.79 10.74 -0.87
CA GLY A 110 -7.45 11.67 -1.81
C GLY A 110 -8.96 11.56 -1.87
N ASP A 111 -9.54 10.37 -1.66
CA ASP A 111 -10.99 10.17 -1.73
C ASP A 111 -11.72 10.77 -0.54
N ASP A 112 -12.83 11.48 -0.79
CA ASP A 112 -13.59 12.20 0.22
C ASP A 112 -14.05 11.30 1.37
N TYR A 113 -14.70 10.19 1.03
CA TYR A 113 -15.31 9.29 2.01
C TYR A 113 -14.26 8.55 2.82
N THR A 114 -13.25 8.02 2.14
CA THR A 114 -12.15 7.28 2.77
C THR A 114 -11.35 8.20 3.68
N PHE A 115 -11.11 9.44 3.25
CA PHE A 115 -10.43 10.45 4.07
C PHE A 115 -11.21 10.81 5.34
N GLU A 116 -12.53 10.93 5.27
CA GLU A 116 -13.36 11.19 6.47
C GLU A 116 -13.20 10.07 7.50
N LEU A 117 -13.19 8.81 7.05
CA LEU A 117 -12.96 7.65 7.92
C LEU A 117 -11.52 7.64 8.46
N LEU A 118 -10.52 7.89 7.61
CA LEU A 118 -9.13 8.05 8.03
C LEU A 118 -9.01 9.09 9.14
N GLN A 119 -9.57 10.28 8.92
CA GLN A 119 -9.50 11.36 9.90
C GLN A 119 -10.14 10.97 11.24
N GLN A 120 -11.26 10.25 11.23
CA GLN A 120 -11.90 9.76 12.44
C GLN A 120 -11.04 8.71 13.16
N ASN A 121 -10.51 7.75 12.40
CA ASN A 121 -9.69 6.67 12.93
C ASN A 121 -8.37 7.17 13.52
N MET A 122 -7.78 8.20 12.91
CA MET A 122 -6.50 8.76 13.37
C MET A 122 -6.60 9.63 14.63
N LYS A 123 -7.80 10.04 15.08
CA LYS A 123 -8.00 10.81 16.32
C LYS A 123 -7.45 10.12 17.58
N GLN A 124 -7.31 8.78 17.53
CA GLN A 124 -6.73 8.03 18.66
C GLN A 124 -5.22 8.25 18.82
N PHE A 125 -4.55 8.89 17.85
CA PHE A 125 -3.11 9.14 17.88
C PHE A 125 -2.80 10.64 18.01
N GLN A 126 -1.89 11.00 18.91
CA GLN A 126 -1.48 12.39 19.08
C GLN A 126 -0.47 12.88 18.03
N ASN A 127 0.30 11.96 17.44
CA ASN A 127 1.39 12.24 16.51
C ASN A 127 1.14 11.70 15.09
N VAL A 128 -0.13 11.62 14.69
CA VAL A 128 -0.54 11.31 13.33
C VAL A 128 -1.27 12.50 12.74
N THR A 129 -0.89 12.90 11.53
CA THR A 129 -1.59 13.93 10.75
C THR A 129 -2.24 13.30 9.53
N ALA A 130 -3.43 13.72 9.16
CA ALA A 130 -4.13 13.28 7.95
C ALA A 130 -4.34 14.45 7.00
N HIS A 131 -3.97 14.27 5.74
CA HIS A 131 -4.04 15.30 4.70
C HIS A 131 -4.83 14.77 3.50
N LYS A 132 -5.81 15.57 3.06
CA LYS A 132 -6.67 15.24 1.93
C LYS A 132 -6.11 15.83 0.65
N LEU A 133 -5.45 15.03 -0.16
CA LEU A 133 -4.98 15.45 -1.48
C LEU A 133 -4.68 14.24 -2.37
N PHE A 134 -4.83 14.43 -3.68
CA PHE A 134 -4.32 13.50 -4.67
C PHE A 134 -2.91 13.89 -5.05
N LEU A 135 -2.01 12.92 -5.01
CA LEU A 135 -0.62 13.10 -5.39
C LEU A 135 -0.35 12.59 -6.80
N GLY A 136 0.70 13.13 -7.41
CA GLY A 136 1.22 12.71 -8.69
C GLY A 136 2.58 13.34 -8.98
N GLU A 137 3.07 13.21 -10.21
CA GLU A 137 4.41 13.67 -10.59
C GLU A 137 4.55 15.20 -10.53
N LYS A 138 3.51 15.93 -10.95
CA LYS A 138 3.52 17.39 -11.02
C LYS A 138 2.25 17.98 -10.48
N THR A 139 2.36 19.13 -9.85
CA THR A 139 1.20 19.91 -9.45
C THR A 139 0.45 20.42 -10.69
N SER A 140 -0.80 19.99 -10.83
CA SER A 140 -1.64 20.24 -12.00
C SER A 140 -3.12 20.07 -11.67
N THR A 141 -3.97 20.28 -12.68
CA THR A 141 -5.37 19.89 -12.64
C THR A 141 -5.61 18.83 -13.71
N MET A 142 -6.44 17.84 -13.41
CA MET A 142 -6.75 16.75 -14.30
C MET A 142 -8.26 16.50 -14.32
N ALA A 143 -8.82 16.28 -15.51
CA ALA A 143 -10.17 15.72 -15.63
C ALA A 143 -10.09 14.22 -15.38
N ALA A 144 -10.89 13.71 -14.47
CA ALA A 144 -10.88 12.30 -14.10
C ALA A 144 -12.27 11.81 -13.70
N THR A 145 -12.50 10.53 -13.95
CA THR A 145 -13.62 9.77 -13.37
C THR A 145 -13.10 8.92 -12.22
N PHE A 146 -13.96 8.68 -11.26
CA PHE A 146 -13.68 7.76 -10.15
C PHE A 146 -14.39 6.45 -10.44
N GLU A 147 -13.62 5.42 -10.75
CA GLU A 147 -14.17 4.07 -10.81
C GLU A 147 -14.03 3.43 -9.43
N LYS A 148 -15.16 3.14 -8.84
CA LYS A 148 -15.25 2.50 -7.53
C LYS A 148 -15.47 1.00 -7.76
N ALA A 149 -14.39 0.23 -7.78
CA ALA A 149 -14.43 -1.21 -7.89
C ALA A 149 -14.05 -1.83 -6.52
N GLY A 150 -15.05 -2.39 -5.84
CA GLY A 150 -14.81 -2.92 -4.50
C GLY A 150 -14.58 -1.81 -3.47
N TRP A 151 -13.38 -1.69 -2.96
CA TRP A 151 -12.93 -0.74 -1.94
C TRP A 151 -11.94 0.30 -2.47
N ASN A 152 -11.49 0.09 -3.69
CA ASN A 152 -10.54 0.98 -4.33
C ASN A 152 -11.28 2.06 -5.12
N ALA A 153 -10.90 3.30 -4.91
CA ALA A 153 -11.28 4.41 -5.76
C ALA A 153 -10.15 4.66 -6.77
N THR A 154 -10.21 3.95 -7.89
CA THR A 154 -9.23 4.15 -8.96
C THR A 154 -9.58 5.42 -9.74
N ILE A 155 -8.61 6.30 -9.89
CA ILE A 155 -8.73 7.51 -10.71
C ILE A 155 -8.44 7.11 -12.16
N LYS A 156 -9.42 7.34 -13.06
CA LYS A 156 -9.22 7.19 -14.50
C LYS A 156 -9.11 8.57 -15.14
N PRO A 157 -7.91 8.96 -15.61
CA PRO A 157 -7.75 10.17 -16.38
C PRO A 157 -8.60 10.12 -17.64
N GLY A 158 -9.25 11.21 -18.00
CA GLY A 158 -10.01 11.29 -19.25
C GLY A 158 -11.14 12.31 -19.19
N GLN A 159 -11.65 12.64 -20.37
CA GLN A 159 -12.81 13.52 -20.54
C GLN A 159 -14.02 12.63 -20.83
N SER A 160 -14.82 12.38 -19.81
CA SER A 160 -16.16 11.82 -19.96
C SER A 160 -17.19 12.84 -19.45
N PRO A 161 -18.48 12.71 -19.76
CA PRO A 161 -19.52 13.56 -19.19
C PRO A 161 -19.56 13.56 -17.65
N GLU A 162 -19.03 12.52 -17.03
CA GLU A 162 -18.99 12.33 -15.58
C GLU A 162 -17.65 12.76 -14.96
N ALA A 163 -16.67 13.16 -15.78
CA ALA A 163 -15.37 13.56 -15.32
C ALA A 163 -15.43 14.84 -14.46
N LYS A 164 -14.78 14.79 -13.31
CA LYS A 164 -14.60 15.94 -12.43
C LYS A 164 -13.17 16.46 -12.58
N THR A 165 -13.02 17.77 -12.49
CA THR A 165 -11.68 18.35 -12.39
C THR A 165 -11.14 18.15 -10.97
N ILE A 166 -10.03 17.44 -10.85
CA ILE A 166 -9.31 17.23 -9.59
C ILE A 166 -7.97 17.96 -9.61
N LYS A 167 -7.56 18.43 -8.45
CA LYS A 167 -6.21 18.99 -8.25
C LYS A 167 -5.27 17.84 -7.88
N ILE A 168 -4.21 17.70 -8.64
CA ILE A 168 -3.05 16.84 -8.33
C ILE A 168 -1.96 17.73 -7.74
N THR A 169 -1.23 17.25 -6.76
CA THR A 169 -0.11 17.98 -6.14
C THR A 169 1.11 17.07 -6.14
N SER A 170 2.31 17.56 -6.42
CA SER A 170 3.52 16.77 -6.18
C SER A 170 3.80 16.70 -4.68
N LEU A 171 4.44 15.61 -4.22
CA LEU A 171 4.81 15.51 -2.81
C LEU A 171 5.83 16.60 -2.43
N ASP A 172 6.74 16.92 -3.33
CA ASP A 172 7.73 17.98 -3.11
C ASP A 172 7.07 19.34 -2.90
N ASP A 173 6.09 19.72 -3.73
CA ASP A 173 5.35 20.99 -3.58
C ASP A 173 4.52 21.00 -2.29
N PHE A 174 3.87 19.88 -1.96
CA PHE A 174 3.12 19.78 -0.72
C PHE A 174 4.02 19.97 0.51
N LEU A 175 5.16 19.26 0.55
CA LEU A 175 6.10 19.34 1.68
C LEU A 175 6.80 20.70 1.78
N ALA A 176 6.97 21.43 0.69
CA ALA A 176 7.53 22.79 0.72
C ALA A 176 6.66 23.77 1.54
N GLY A 177 5.36 23.52 1.61
CA GLY A 177 4.40 24.29 2.41
C GLY A 177 4.17 23.78 3.84
N GLN A 178 4.87 22.72 4.27
CA GLN A 178 4.70 22.10 5.58
C GLN A 178 5.93 22.30 6.47
N PRO A 179 5.76 22.28 7.79
CA PRO A 179 6.91 22.12 8.69
C PRO A 179 7.69 20.88 8.30
N ALA A 180 9.03 20.99 8.20
CA ALA A 180 9.87 19.85 7.85
C ALA A 180 9.55 18.65 8.76
N PRO A 181 9.13 17.49 8.21
CA PRO A 181 8.91 16.31 9.04
C PRO A 181 10.22 15.91 9.69
N PRO A 182 10.20 15.51 10.98
CA PRO A 182 11.40 14.96 11.61
C PRO A 182 11.89 13.80 10.75
N ALA A 183 13.20 13.65 10.60
CA ALA A 183 13.91 12.62 9.83
C ALA A 183 13.01 11.48 9.26
N CYS A 184 12.31 11.75 8.16
CA CYS A 184 11.46 10.74 7.54
C CYS A 184 12.34 9.62 6.96
N LYS A 185 12.20 8.42 7.53
CA LYS A 185 13.00 7.24 7.13
C LYS A 185 12.14 6.05 6.66
N LEU A 186 10.83 6.22 6.68
CA LEU A 186 9.87 5.26 6.14
C LEU A 186 8.87 5.99 5.26
N MET A 187 8.70 5.55 4.02
CA MET A 187 7.67 6.03 3.11
C MET A 187 6.94 4.84 2.47
N LYS A 188 5.61 4.81 2.60
CA LYS A 188 4.75 3.89 1.86
C LYS A 188 4.00 4.66 0.79
N VAL A 189 3.88 4.06 -0.39
CA VAL A 189 3.01 4.53 -1.48
C VAL A 189 2.15 3.35 -1.92
N ASP A 190 0.83 3.57 -1.98
CA ASP A 190 -0.13 2.59 -2.45
C ASP A 190 -1.35 3.37 -2.98
N ALA A 191 -1.27 3.72 -4.23
CA ALA A 191 -2.16 4.70 -4.87
C ALA A 191 -2.72 4.20 -6.20
N GLU A 192 -3.01 2.89 -6.27
CA GLU A 192 -3.76 2.26 -7.35
C GLU A 192 -3.23 2.60 -8.76
N GLY A 193 -1.91 2.45 -8.94
CA GLY A 193 -1.19 2.68 -10.20
C GLY A 193 -0.53 4.04 -10.33
N PHE A 194 -0.83 5.01 -9.45
CA PHE A 194 -0.14 6.31 -9.42
C PHE A 194 1.19 6.27 -8.66
N ASP A 195 1.57 5.15 -8.09
CA ASP A 195 2.73 4.97 -7.22
C ASP A 195 4.02 5.51 -7.82
N CYS A 196 4.34 5.07 -9.03
CA CYS A 196 5.53 5.52 -9.75
C CYS A 196 5.50 7.02 -10.07
N SER A 197 4.34 7.53 -10.45
CA SER A 197 4.12 8.97 -10.69
C SER A 197 4.34 9.79 -9.42
N ILE A 198 3.82 9.32 -8.28
CA ILE A 198 3.99 9.95 -6.97
C ILE A 198 5.46 9.94 -6.54
N ILE A 199 6.16 8.83 -6.74
CA ILE A 199 7.60 8.69 -6.44
C ILE A 199 8.42 9.71 -7.24
N ARG A 200 8.11 9.92 -8.52
CA ARG A 200 8.76 10.97 -9.32
C ARG A 200 8.45 12.38 -8.82
N GLY A 201 7.22 12.60 -8.36
CA GLY A 201 6.80 13.86 -7.72
C GLY A 201 7.36 14.11 -6.32
N ALA A 202 8.09 13.13 -5.78
CA ALA A 202 8.81 13.20 -4.50
C ALA A 202 10.34 13.28 -4.67
N SER A 203 10.84 13.63 -5.86
CA SER A 203 12.24 13.47 -6.23
C SER A 203 13.21 14.24 -5.32
N ALA A 204 12.91 15.48 -4.99
CA ALA A 204 13.77 16.28 -4.11
C ALA A 204 13.71 15.76 -2.66
N PHE A 205 12.55 15.34 -2.20
CA PHE A 205 12.37 14.75 -0.90
C PHE A 205 13.15 13.43 -0.79
N LEU A 206 12.99 12.51 -1.74
CA LEU A 206 13.65 11.19 -1.72
C LEU A 206 15.17 11.30 -1.75
N GLN A 207 15.74 12.20 -2.57
CA GLN A 207 17.18 12.41 -2.62
C GLN A 207 17.74 13.04 -1.33
N ARG A 208 16.96 13.89 -0.67
CA ARG A 208 17.37 14.52 0.59
C ARG A 208 17.20 13.63 1.80
N ALA A 209 15.99 13.06 2.01
CA ALA A 209 15.62 12.30 3.19
C ALA A 209 16.10 10.85 3.12
N ARG A 210 16.15 10.28 1.91
CA ARG A 210 16.55 8.89 1.64
C ARG A 210 15.80 7.90 2.53
N PRO A 211 14.45 7.96 2.56
CA PRO A 211 13.68 6.98 3.31
C PRO A 211 13.81 5.61 2.67
N ALA A 212 13.72 4.55 3.47
CA ALA A 212 13.38 3.27 2.91
C ALA A 212 11.94 3.34 2.40
N LEU A 213 11.68 2.83 1.19
CA LEU A 213 10.48 3.06 0.41
C LEU A 213 9.77 1.73 0.15
N THR A 214 8.48 1.64 0.44
CA THR A 214 7.64 0.51 0.01
C THR A 214 6.51 1.02 -0.87
N PHE A 215 6.22 0.34 -1.98
CA PHE A 215 5.17 0.75 -2.92
C PHE A 215 4.64 -0.43 -3.73
N GLU A 216 3.39 -0.31 -4.17
CA GLU A 216 2.77 -1.28 -5.06
C GLU A 216 3.28 -1.10 -6.51
N TYR A 217 3.66 -2.20 -7.14
CA TYR A 217 3.97 -2.27 -8.57
C TYR A 217 2.95 -3.15 -9.26
N ASN A 218 1.82 -2.55 -9.64
CA ASN A 218 0.68 -3.20 -10.28
C ASN A 218 0.57 -2.70 -11.71
N ARG A 219 0.98 -3.53 -12.67
CA ARG A 219 1.02 -3.15 -14.08
C ARG A 219 -0.35 -2.88 -14.67
N ASP A 220 -1.36 -3.65 -14.31
CA ASP A 220 -2.72 -3.44 -14.84
C ASP A 220 -3.24 -2.05 -14.44
N ASN A 221 -3.02 -1.65 -13.18
CA ASN A 221 -3.39 -0.32 -12.69
C ASN A 221 -2.56 0.77 -13.36
N MET A 222 -1.25 0.56 -13.54
CA MET A 222 -0.35 1.52 -14.19
C MET A 222 -0.67 1.67 -15.68
N GLU A 223 -0.91 0.59 -16.41
CA GLU A 223 -1.30 0.62 -17.83
C GLU A 223 -2.61 1.37 -18.05
N ALA A 224 -3.57 1.21 -17.13
CA ALA A 224 -4.85 1.90 -17.18
C ALA A 224 -4.73 3.43 -17.17
N ILE A 225 -3.62 3.96 -16.65
CA ILE A 225 -3.31 5.41 -16.61
C ILE A 225 -2.14 5.81 -17.52
N GLY A 226 -1.62 4.87 -18.34
CA GLY A 226 -0.50 5.11 -19.25
C GLY A 226 0.88 5.16 -18.58
N GLU A 227 1.01 4.62 -17.37
CA GLU A 227 2.26 4.56 -16.61
C GLU A 227 3.07 3.30 -16.95
N LYS A 228 4.40 3.42 -17.04
CA LYS A 228 5.29 2.29 -17.38
C LYS A 228 6.11 1.78 -16.21
N GLY A 229 6.31 2.58 -15.18
CA GLY A 229 7.01 2.22 -13.93
C GLY A 229 8.51 1.98 -14.02
N ILE A 230 8.99 1.28 -15.04
CA ILE A 230 10.40 0.85 -15.14
C ILE A 230 11.41 2.02 -15.09
N GLU A 231 11.04 3.17 -15.64
CA GLU A 231 11.87 4.37 -15.60
C GLU A 231 12.03 4.91 -14.18
N THR A 232 10.99 4.75 -13.35
CA THR A 232 11.01 5.13 -11.93
C THR A 232 11.97 4.24 -11.14
N LEU A 233 12.00 2.94 -11.43
CA LEU A 233 12.95 2.02 -10.79
C LEU A 233 14.39 2.39 -11.14
N ALA A 234 14.67 2.64 -12.41
CA ALA A 234 16.00 3.09 -12.86
C ALA A 234 16.43 4.41 -12.19
N MET A 235 15.48 5.35 -12.04
CA MET A 235 15.71 6.60 -11.36
C MET A 235 16.04 6.39 -9.86
N LEU A 236 15.31 5.55 -9.16
CA LEU A 236 15.59 5.21 -7.76
C LEU A 236 16.99 4.58 -7.61
N CYS A 237 17.37 3.67 -8.50
CA CYS A 237 18.73 3.11 -8.53
C CYS A 237 19.80 4.18 -8.69
N ASN A 238 19.61 5.14 -9.61
CA ASN A 238 20.51 6.27 -9.82
C ASN A 238 20.61 7.19 -8.59
N TRP A 239 19.57 7.25 -7.75
CA TRP A 239 19.58 7.99 -6.48
C TRP A 239 20.18 7.20 -5.32
N GLY A 240 20.66 5.98 -5.57
CA GLY A 240 21.38 5.16 -4.60
C GLY A 240 20.52 4.18 -3.82
N TYR A 241 19.28 3.91 -4.26
CA TYR A 241 18.53 2.77 -3.77
C TYR A 241 19.14 1.49 -4.34
N SER A 242 19.78 0.70 -3.50
CA SER A 242 20.69 -0.37 -3.92
C SER A 242 20.18 -1.80 -3.62
N GLN A 243 19.11 -1.93 -2.88
CA GLN A 243 18.50 -3.22 -2.54
C GLN A 243 17.00 -3.14 -2.72
N VAL A 244 16.41 -4.19 -3.29
CA VAL A 244 14.95 -4.36 -3.41
C VAL A 244 14.52 -5.72 -2.89
N ALA A 245 13.46 -5.74 -2.09
CA ALA A 245 12.75 -6.93 -1.68
C ALA A 245 11.36 -6.93 -2.34
N PHE A 246 10.96 -8.07 -2.88
CA PHE A 246 9.68 -8.28 -3.55
C PHE A 246 8.78 -9.13 -2.66
N HIS A 247 7.55 -8.65 -2.44
CA HIS A 247 6.48 -9.41 -1.81
C HIS A 247 5.35 -9.57 -2.83
N ASP A 248 4.76 -10.76 -2.88
CA ASP A 248 3.61 -11.01 -3.75
C ASP A 248 2.34 -10.31 -3.24
N CYS A 249 1.30 -10.29 -4.06
CA CYS A 249 -0.01 -9.70 -3.73
C CYS A 249 -0.70 -10.31 -2.49
N HIS A 250 -0.11 -11.34 -1.88
CA HIS A 250 -0.54 -11.91 -0.61
C HIS A 250 0.34 -11.49 0.57
N GLY A 251 1.30 -10.58 0.36
CA GLY A 251 2.26 -10.11 1.36
C GLY A 251 3.38 -11.12 1.69
N ARG A 252 3.59 -12.14 0.85
CA ARG A 252 4.62 -13.16 1.07
C ARG A 252 5.92 -12.75 0.40
N PHE A 253 7.04 -12.90 1.10
CA PHE A 253 8.35 -12.65 0.53
C PHE A 253 8.62 -13.57 -0.65
N PHE A 254 8.82 -12.98 -1.83
CA PHE A 254 9.13 -13.70 -3.07
C PHE A 254 10.64 -13.83 -3.26
N THR A 255 11.33 -12.71 -3.42
CA THR A 255 12.79 -12.66 -3.62
C THR A 255 13.36 -11.28 -3.25
N SER A 256 14.68 -11.14 -3.40
CA SER A 256 15.37 -9.87 -3.30
C SER A 256 16.46 -9.77 -4.37
N ALA A 257 16.76 -8.55 -4.81
CA ALA A 257 17.81 -8.27 -5.78
C ALA A 257 18.60 -7.03 -5.37
N GLY A 258 19.85 -6.94 -5.83
CA GLY A 258 20.58 -5.68 -5.87
C GLY A 258 20.03 -4.77 -6.97
N SER A 259 20.18 -3.47 -6.85
CA SER A 259 19.71 -2.51 -7.86
C SER A 259 20.43 -2.63 -9.20
N THR A 260 21.59 -3.28 -9.23
CA THR A 260 22.38 -3.57 -10.45
C THR A 260 21.95 -4.87 -11.13
N ASP A 261 21.11 -5.68 -10.48
CA ASP A 261 20.59 -6.93 -11.03
C ASP A 261 19.30 -6.67 -11.83
N ASP A 262 19.39 -5.80 -12.82
CA ASP A 262 18.27 -5.40 -13.70
C ASP A 262 17.50 -6.60 -14.27
N LEU A 263 18.20 -7.68 -14.59
CA LEU A 263 17.58 -8.88 -15.16
C LEU A 263 16.63 -9.55 -14.18
N ILE A 264 17.03 -9.74 -12.92
CA ILE A 264 16.19 -10.39 -11.91
C ILE A 264 14.96 -9.52 -11.62
N ALA A 265 15.14 -8.20 -11.49
CA ALA A 265 14.02 -7.30 -11.27
C ALA A 265 13.04 -7.33 -12.45
N ARG A 266 13.54 -7.33 -13.68
CA ARG A 266 12.70 -7.44 -14.89
C ARG A 266 11.98 -8.77 -14.96
N ASP A 267 12.66 -9.89 -14.75
CA ASP A 267 12.06 -11.22 -14.79
C ASP A 267 10.94 -11.37 -13.75
N VAL A 268 11.11 -10.81 -12.53
CA VAL A 268 10.08 -10.81 -11.49
C VAL A 268 8.87 -9.98 -11.90
N LEU A 269 9.09 -8.78 -12.44
CA LEU A 269 8.02 -7.91 -12.87
C LEU A 269 7.31 -8.45 -14.12
N ASP A 270 8.04 -9.03 -15.07
CA ASP A 270 7.48 -9.68 -16.25
C ASP A 270 6.68 -10.94 -15.88
N TYR A 271 7.07 -11.63 -14.80
CA TYR A 271 6.30 -12.76 -14.28
C TYR A 271 4.90 -12.35 -13.78
N ALA A 272 4.79 -11.20 -13.14
CA ALA A 272 3.50 -10.66 -12.69
C ALA A 272 2.57 -10.24 -13.85
N ASP A 273 3.13 -10.05 -15.06
CA ASP A 273 2.36 -9.75 -16.27
C ASP A 273 1.63 -10.96 -16.86
N GLY A 274 1.94 -12.16 -16.41
CA GLY A 274 1.22 -13.36 -16.84
C GLY A 274 -0.22 -13.31 -16.35
N ARG A 275 -1.14 -12.93 -17.23
CA ARG A 275 -2.58 -12.72 -16.96
C ARG A 275 -3.31 -13.92 -16.37
N ASP A 276 -2.69 -15.10 -16.38
CA ASP A 276 -3.23 -16.35 -15.83
C ASP A 276 -2.62 -16.69 -14.46
N GLY A 277 -1.77 -15.81 -13.89
CA GLY A 277 -1.06 -16.04 -12.63
C GLY A 277 -1.89 -15.72 -11.39
N LEU A 278 -1.62 -16.44 -10.31
CA LEU A 278 -2.14 -16.13 -8.97
C LEU A 278 -1.47 -14.87 -8.37
N ILE A 279 -0.35 -14.42 -8.95
CA ILE A 279 0.41 -13.23 -8.57
C ILE A 279 0.23 -12.21 -9.69
N TYR A 280 -0.42 -11.10 -9.40
CA TYR A 280 -0.76 -10.06 -10.38
C TYR A 280 -0.13 -8.70 -10.07
N TYR A 281 0.49 -8.54 -8.89
CA TYR A 281 1.36 -7.41 -8.54
C TYR A 281 2.39 -7.81 -7.50
N PHE A 282 3.35 -6.95 -7.31
CA PHE A 282 4.34 -7.04 -6.23
C PHE A 282 4.36 -5.75 -5.41
N ASP A 283 4.51 -5.90 -4.10
CA ASP A 283 4.97 -4.82 -3.23
C ASP A 283 6.50 -4.81 -3.24
N LEU A 284 7.07 -3.70 -3.64
CA LEU A 284 8.51 -3.48 -3.66
C LEU A 284 8.94 -2.70 -2.42
N THR A 285 9.91 -3.24 -1.66
CA THR A 285 10.56 -2.50 -0.59
C THR A 285 11.99 -2.20 -1.00
N MET A 286 12.32 -0.92 -1.20
CA MET A 286 13.62 -0.46 -1.66
C MET A 286 14.37 0.28 -0.55
N PHE A 287 15.66 -0.01 -0.44
CA PHE A 287 16.53 0.59 0.56
C PHE A 287 17.64 1.39 -0.11
N HIS A 288 17.87 2.61 0.38
CA HIS A 288 19.03 3.39 0.00
C HIS A 288 20.30 2.70 0.53
N LYS A 289 21.44 2.86 -0.16
CA LYS A 289 22.74 2.30 0.23
C LYS A 289 23.17 2.63 1.66
N ASP A 290 22.72 3.77 2.19
CA ASP A 290 22.98 4.20 3.58
C ASP A 290 22.28 3.28 4.61
N ASP A 291 21.31 2.48 4.16
CA ASP A 291 20.50 1.55 4.95
C ASP A 291 20.71 0.08 4.54
N ALA A 292 21.88 -0.23 3.94
CA ALA A 292 22.22 -1.59 3.51
C ALA A 292 22.20 -2.61 4.67
N ASP A 293 22.56 -2.19 5.88
CA ASP A 293 22.48 -2.99 7.10
C ASP A 293 21.02 -3.36 7.44
N VAL A 294 20.11 -2.39 7.36
CA VAL A 294 18.67 -2.61 7.56
C VAL A 294 18.11 -3.53 6.48
N ALA A 295 18.50 -3.30 5.22
CA ALA A 295 18.08 -4.13 4.10
C ALA A 295 18.45 -5.60 4.29
N LEU A 296 19.70 -5.87 4.66
CA LEU A 296 20.17 -7.23 4.89
C LEU A 296 19.42 -7.94 6.01
N GLU A 297 19.20 -7.26 7.14
CA GLU A 297 18.46 -7.83 8.27
C GLU A 297 16.99 -8.04 7.90
N PHE A 298 16.36 -7.09 7.21
CA PHE A 298 15.00 -7.22 6.70
C PHE A 298 14.85 -8.46 5.81
N ILE A 299 15.70 -8.58 4.78
CA ILE A 299 15.66 -9.70 3.83
C ILE A 299 15.87 -11.04 4.55
N LYS A 300 16.76 -11.08 5.54
CA LYS A 300 16.99 -12.28 6.35
C LYS A 300 15.73 -12.68 7.11
N MET A 301 15.11 -11.75 7.83
CA MET A 301 13.88 -12.00 8.60
C MET A 301 12.72 -12.44 7.70
N GLU A 302 12.56 -11.84 6.51
CA GLU A 302 11.53 -12.23 5.56
C GLU A 302 11.74 -13.65 5.00
N ARG A 303 13.00 -14.03 4.73
CA ARG A 303 13.35 -15.40 4.33
C ARG A 303 13.07 -16.43 5.43
N GLU A 304 13.38 -16.10 6.66
CA GLU A 304 13.12 -16.96 7.83
C GLU A 304 11.61 -17.14 8.03
N ARG A 305 10.82 -16.08 7.95
CA ARG A 305 9.35 -16.14 8.03
C ARG A 305 8.76 -17.05 6.95
N ARG A 306 9.19 -16.89 5.69
CA ARG A 306 8.77 -17.78 4.60
C ARG A 306 9.07 -19.23 4.85
N SER A 307 10.18 -19.54 5.50
CA SER A 307 10.60 -20.90 5.79
C SER A 307 9.74 -21.55 6.88
N HIS A 308 9.34 -20.80 7.90
CA HIS A 308 8.49 -21.30 8.99
C HIS A 308 7.04 -21.54 8.55
N GLY A 309 6.51 -20.76 7.62
CA GLY A 309 5.18 -20.96 7.04
C GLY A 309 5.03 -22.21 6.16
N ARG A 310 6.10 -22.94 5.90
CA ARG A 310 6.08 -24.20 5.12
C ARG A 310 5.99 -25.46 5.98
N ILE A 311 6.05 -25.36 7.29
CA ILE A 311 6.15 -26.50 8.21
C ILE A 311 4.80 -26.82 8.89
N ASN A 312 3.75 -26.04 8.60
CA ASN A 312 2.39 -26.26 9.12
C ASN A 312 1.43 -26.57 7.91
#